data_e90c03415e0c7bb15346e963e50a1570
#
_entry.id   e90c03415e0c7bb15346e963e50a1570
#
_cell.length_a   1.000
_cell.length_b   1.000
_cell.length_c   1.000
_cell.angle_alpha   90.00
_cell.angle_beta   90.00
_cell.angle_gamma   90.00
#
_symmetry.space_group_name_H-M   'P 1'
#
loop_
_entity.id
_entity.type
_entity.pdbx_description
1 polymer ?
#
loop_
_entity_poly.entity_id
_entity_poly.type
_entity_poly.pdbx_seq_one_letter_code
_entity_poly.pdbx_strand_id
1 'polypeptide(L)'
;MYRRAAVLRTLSFLVATATLGSPPPASAAEADPTGGDPFRSFQWPDLRREFLGTAPVEFDPRVKVSGPVFAEDAMNVPISVSADGLQGIEQILVFVDRNPIRKVLEYFPAGERGTLPSVSFRFKLQQASPVRAAVKTRDGVWHVGGTLVDSAGGGCTVAGETRKDGSWSKSLGEVSAKLYPRSVAPGAGDAGAGAAASRLRLRVMHPMDTGLAGGIPAFFINRLSLRDAQGRELLRLNAYEPVSENPIFSFDFANPPAGKLQLVGTDNNGNRITGAVTGAVIGAVE
;
A
#
# COMPACT_ATOMS: atom_id res chain seq x y z
N MET A 1 -83.02 76.16 -16.25
CA MET A 1 -81.90 76.46 -15.36
C MET A 1 -81.33 75.15 -14.89
N TYR A 2 -80.29 74.71 -15.53
CA TYR A 2 -79.64 73.43 -15.23
C TYR A 2 -78.36 73.66 -14.44
N ARG A 3 -78.28 73.05 -13.24
CA ARG A 3 -77.01 73.03 -12.48
C ARG A 3 -76.33 71.69 -12.76
N ARG A 4 -75.13 71.70 -13.33
CA ARG A 4 -74.24 70.56 -13.53
C ARG A 4 -73.41 70.33 -12.26
N ALA A 5 -73.59 69.14 -11.67
CA ALA A 5 -72.69 68.71 -10.60
C ALA A 5 -71.44 68.03 -11.18
N ALA A 6 -70.26 68.48 -10.74
CA ALA A 6 -68.97 67.89 -11.11
C ALA A 6 -68.67 66.74 -10.11
N VAL A 7 -68.42 65.50 -10.61
CA VAL A 7 -67.99 64.40 -9.84
C VAL A 7 -66.46 64.29 -9.86
N LEU A 8 -65.85 64.50 -8.68
CA LEU A 8 -64.40 64.41 -8.51
C LEU A 8 -64.09 62.93 -8.27
N ARG A 9 -63.37 62.27 -9.18
CA ARG A 9 -62.84 60.89 -8.96
C ARG A 9 -61.45 61.00 -8.37
N THR A 10 -61.29 60.61 -7.12
CA THR A 10 -60.02 60.43 -6.45
C THR A 10 -59.39 59.10 -6.87
N LEU A 11 -58.24 59.14 -7.51
CA LEU A 11 -57.43 57.98 -7.90
C LEU A 11 -56.50 57.65 -6.72
N SER A 12 -56.76 56.53 -6.00
CA SER A 12 -55.88 56.04 -4.95
C SER A 12 -54.78 55.20 -5.59
N PHE A 13 -53.51 55.69 -5.54
CA PHE A 13 -52.35 54.91 -5.91
C PHE A 13 -51.95 53.97 -4.76
N LEU A 14 -52.05 52.65 -5.02
CA LEU A 14 -51.54 51.61 -4.11
C LEU A 14 -50.08 51.43 -4.43
N VAL A 15 -49.16 51.88 -3.56
CA VAL A 15 -47.70 51.58 -3.66
C VAL A 15 -47.48 50.21 -3.04
N ALA A 16 -47.25 49.21 -3.87
CA ALA A 16 -46.79 47.87 -3.47
C ALA A 16 -45.28 47.93 -3.18
N THR A 17 -44.90 47.99 -1.91
CA THR A 17 -43.48 47.80 -1.49
C THR A 17 -43.12 46.31 -1.61
N ALA A 18 -42.37 45.98 -2.70
CA ALA A 18 -41.75 44.66 -2.82
C ALA A 18 -40.58 44.56 -1.85
N THR A 19 -40.74 43.84 -0.77
CA THR A 19 -39.61 43.42 0.11
C THR A 19 -38.76 42.40 -0.63
N LEU A 20 -37.61 42.86 -1.14
CA LEU A 20 -36.53 41.97 -1.62
C LEU A 20 -36.02 41.18 -0.42
N GLY A 21 -36.55 39.96 -0.25
CA GLY A 21 -36.02 39.01 0.71
C GLY A 21 -34.56 38.70 0.37
N SER A 22 -33.64 38.98 1.28
CA SER A 22 -32.25 38.54 1.15
C SER A 22 -32.23 37.01 0.99
N PRO A 23 -31.45 36.48 0.02
CA PRO A 23 -31.29 35.02 -0.08
C PRO A 23 -30.73 34.49 1.25
N PRO A 24 -31.16 33.30 1.71
CA PRO A 24 -30.59 32.69 2.91
C PRO A 24 -29.09 32.53 2.70
N PRO A 25 -28.26 32.70 3.75
CA PRO A 25 -26.82 32.49 3.64
C PRO A 25 -26.62 31.05 3.13
N ALA A 26 -25.83 30.93 2.05
CA ALA A 26 -25.41 29.62 1.55
C ALA A 26 -24.74 28.89 2.72
N SER A 27 -25.36 27.80 3.18
CA SER A 27 -24.75 26.92 4.19
C SER A 27 -23.40 26.51 3.63
N ALA A 28 -22.31 26.96 4.25
CA ALA A 28 -20.98 26.46 3.91
C ALA A 28 -21.04 24.94 4.08
N ALA A 29 -20.88 24.20 2.98
CA ALA A 29 -20.80 22.76 3.04
C ALA A 29 -19.71 22.40 4.06
N GLU A 30 -20.10 21.68 5.12
CA GLU A 30 -19.16 21.26 6.17
C GLU A 30 -18.02 20.51 5.49
N ALA A 31 -16.78 20.96 5.68
CA ALA A 31 -15.61 20.37 5.02
C ALA A 31 -15.53 18.88 5.41
N ASP A 32 -15.40 18.01 4.43
CA ASP A 32 -15.27 16.57 4.69
C ASP A 32 -14.02 16.31 5.55
N PRO A 33 -14.19 15.87 6.81
CA PRO A 33 -13.06 15.66 7.74
C PRO A 33 -12.13 14.54 7.30
N THR A 34 -12.55 13.71 6.35
CA THR A 34 -11.76 12.58 5.81
C THR A 34 -11.02 12.95 4.52
N GLY A 35 -11.20 14.18 4.00
CA GLY A 35 -10.51 14.64 2.80
C GLY A 35 -10.82 13.83 1.54
N GLY A 36 -12.05 13.30 1.41
CA GLY A 36 -12.49 12.51 0.26
C GLY A 36 -12.02 11.04 0.28
N ASP A 37 -11.59 10.55 1.43
CA ASP A 37 -11.11 9.18 1.56
C ASP A 37 -12.22 8.13 1.34
N PRO A 38 -12.05 7.14 0.41
CA PRO A 38 -13.01 6.08 0.17
C PRO A 38 -13.34 5.23 1.42
N PHE A 39 -12.40 5.10 2.35
CA PHE A 39 -12.58 4.37 3.62
C PHE A 39 -13.14 5.24 4.74
N ARG A 40 -13.33 6.55 4.49
CA ARG A 40 -13.80 7.53 5.46
C ARG A 40 -12.98 7.52 6.76
N SER A 41 -11.66 7.33 6.63
CA SER A 41 -10.71 7.27 7.74
C SER A 41 -10.32 8.67 8.19
N PHE A 42 -10.55 8.99 9.45
CA PHE A 42 -10.11 10.25 10.05
C PHE A 42 -8.57 10.38 10.13
N GLN A 43 -7.84 9.28 10.00
CA GLN A 43 -6.38 9.29 9.97
C GLN A 43 -5.83 9.69 8.59
N TRP A 44 -6.64 9.61 7.53
CA TRP A 44 -6.17 9.83 6.18
C TRP A 44 -5.49 11.17 5.92
N PRO A 45 -6.03 12.32 6.37
CA PRO A 45 -5.36 13.62 6.14
C PRO A 45 -3.95 13.69 6.73
N ASP A 46 -3.75 13.08 7.91
CA ASP A 46 -2.45 13.03 8.58
C ASP A 46 -1.50 12.06 7.88
N LEU A 47 -1.97 10.85 7.53
CA LEU A 47 -1.19 9.86 6.78
C LEU A 47 -0.74 10.37 5.41
N ARG A 48 -1.64 11.05 4.70
CA ARG A 48 -1.31 11.70 3.43
C ARG A 48 -0.17 12.70 3.61
N ARG A 49 -0.26 13.56 4.61
CA ARG A 49 0.77 14.56 4.89
C ARG A 49 2.09 13.91 5.32
N GLU A 50 2.04 12.92 6.20
CA GLU A 50 3.20 12.21 6.73
C GLU A 50 3.96 11.43 5.65
N PHE A 51 3.25 10.67 4.82
CA PHE A 51 3.86 9.71 3.90
C PHE A 51 3.97 10.20 2.46
N LEU A 52 3.04 11.03 2.01
CA LEU A 52 2.96 11.47 0.60
C LEU A 52 3.32 12.95 0.43
N GLY A 53 3.38 13.71 1.53
CA GLY A 53 3.75 15.12 1.54
C GLY A 53 2.75 16.00 0.80
N THR A 54 3.28 16.92 0.01
CA THR A 54 2.50 17.90 -0.79
C THR A 54 2.28 17.46 -2.23
N ALA A 55 2.77 16.27 -2.61
CA ALA A 55 2.60 15.77 -3.98
C ALA A 55 1.12 15.52 -4.32
N PRO A 56 0.74 15.59 -5.61
CA PRO A 56 -0.59 15.20 -6.05
C PRO A 56 -0.92 13.77 -5.64
N VAL A 57 -2.16 13.54 -5.20
CA VAL A 57 -2.64 12.23 -4.76
C VAL A 57 -3.97 11.93 -5.43
N GLU A 58 -4.09 10.75 -6.00
CA GLU A 58 -5.29 10.24 -6.66
C GLU A 58 -5.67 8.87 -6.09
N PHE A 59 -6.95 8.66 -5.76
CA PHE A 59 -7.47 7.32 -5.51
C PHE A 59 -7.67 6.61 -6.85
N ASP A 60 -6.95 5.51 -7.05
CA ASP A 60 -6.83 4.87 -8.35
C ASP A 60 -7.15 3.36 -8.27
N PRO A 61 -8.19 2.86 -8.96
CA PRO A 61 -8.55 1.44 -8.94
C PRO A 61 -7.51 0.52 -9.62
N ARG A 62 -6.54 1.09 -10.35
CA ARG A 62 -5.41 0.33 -10.89
C ARG A 62 -4.42 -0.11 -9.80
N VAL A 63 -4.40 0.58 -8.66
CA VAL A 63 -3.67 0.14 -7.47
C VAL A 63 -4.54 -0.84 -6.70
N LYS A 64 -4.26 -2.11 -6.84
CA LYS A 64 -5.01 -3.20 -6.23
C LYS A 64 -4.33 -3.66 -4.95
N VAL A 65 -5.07 -3.65 -3.85
CA VAL A 65 -4.66 -4.22 -2.57
C VAL A 65 -5.62 -5.34 -2.22
N SER A 66 -5.12 -6.56 -2.07
CA SER A 66 -5.91 -7.74 -1.73
C SER A 66 -5.47 -8.30 -0.40
N GLY A 67 -6.42 -8.62 0.46
CA GLY A 67 -6.23 -9.23 1.77
C GLY A 67 -7.49 -9.95 2.23
N PRO A 68 -7.46 -10.61 3.38
CA PRO A 68 -8.63 -11.23 3.96
C PRO A 68 -9.63 -10.16 4.45
N VAL A 69 -10.91 -10.47 4.44
CA VAL A 69 -11.93 -9.62 5.05
C VAL A 69 -11.75 -9.57 6.56
N PHE A 70 -11.40 -10.71 7.17
CA PHE A 70 -11.07 -10.86 8.58
C PHE A 70 -9.74 -11.62 8.75
N ALA A 71 -8.84 -11.05 9.54
CA ALA A 71 -7.57 -11.67 9.87
C ALA A 71 -7.71 -12.59 11.08
N GLU A 72 -7.73 -13.89 10.86
CA GLU A 72 -7.78 -14.91 11.91
C GLU A 72 -6.50 -14.90 12.76
N ASP A 73 -5.36 -14.67 12.11
CA ASP A 73 -4.06 -14.48 12.76
C ASP A 73 -3.58 -13.04 12.54
N ALA A 74 -3.73 -12.21 13.58
CA ALA A 74 -3.35 -10.80 13.54
C ALA A 74 -1.81 -10.58 13.42
N MET A 75 -0.99 -11.62 13.65
CA MET A 75 0.46 -11.54 13.49
C MET A 75 0.92 -11.91 12.08
N ASN A 76 0.06 -12.51 11.25
CA ASN A 76 0.43 -13.04 9.93
C ASN A 76 -0.60 -12.72 8.84
N VAL A 77 -1.08 -11.49 8.77
CA VAL A 77 -2.09 -11.04 7.80
C VAL A 77 -1.51 -11.00 6.38
N PRO A 78 -1.99 -11.84 5.45
CA PRO A 78 -1.49 -11.84 4.08
C PRO A 78 -2.05 -10.67 3.28
N ILE A 79 -1.16 -9.94 2.60
CA ILE A 79 -1.49 -8.86 1.68
C ILE A 79 -0.76 -9.06 0.35
N SER A 80 -1.46 -8.73 -0.72
CA SER A 80 -0.88 -8.61 -2.06
C SER A 80 -1.22 -7.25 -2.64
N VAL A 81 -0.21 -6.59 -3.20
CA VAL A 81 -0.33 -5.32 -3.90
C VAL A 81 0.06 -5.50 -5.35
N SER A 82 -0.69 -4.95 -6.29
CA SER A 82 -0.28 -4.83 -7.69
C SER A 82 -0.74 -3.49 -8.28
N ALA A 83 0.05 -3.01 -9.26
CA ALA A 83 -0.21 -1.77 -9.98
C ALA A 83 0.09 -1.92 -11.49
N ASP A 84 -0.25 -3.08 -12.04
CA ASP A 84 0.12 -3.48 -13.41
C ASP A 84 -0.42 -2.53 -14.50
N GLY A 85 -1.49 -1.78 -14.20
CA GLY A 85 -2.08 -0.80 -15.13
C GLY A 85 -1.40 0.58 -15.12
N LEU A 86 -0.40 0.82 -14.27
CA LEU A 86 0.34 2.08 -14.19
C LEU A 86 1.68 1.99 -14.89
N GLN A 87 2.12 3.12 -15.46
CA GLN A 87 3.43 3.22 -16.13
C GLN A 87 4.37 4.12 -15.32
N GLY A 88 5.68 3.90 -15.49
CA GLY A 88 6.69 4.76 -14.86
C GLY A 88 6.73 4.67 -13.33
N ILE A 89 6.42 3.51 -12.77
CA ILE A 89 6.40 3.30 -11.32
C ILE A 89 7.81 3.37 -10.76
N GLU A 90 7.99 4.20 -9.73
CA GLU A 90 9.25 4.35 -9.00
C GLU A 90 9.23 3.66 -7.64
N GLN A 91 8.06 3.70 -6.96
CA GLN A 91 7.92 3.22 -5.59
C GLN A 91 6.51 2.75 -5.31
N ILE A 92 6.38 1.71 -4.51
CA ILE A 92 5.14 1.29 -3.86
C ILE A 92 5.37 1.37 -2.35
N LEU A 93 4.60 2.22 -1.67
CA LEU A 93 4.60 2.36 -0.22
C LEU A 93 3.35 1.70 0.34
N VAL A 94 3.50 0.82 1.34
CA VAL A 94 2.37 0.19 2.04
C VAL A 94 2.32 0.67 3.47
N PHE A 95 1.13 1.08 3.91
CA PHE A 95 0.88 1.54 5.28
C PHE A 95 -0.54 1.18 5.75
N VAL A 96 -0.75 1.28 7.05
CA VAL A 96 -1.95 0.85 7.76
C VAL A 96 -2.44 1.99 8.65
N ASP A 97 -3.70 2.36 8.51
CA ASP A 97 -4.22 3.58 9.15
C ASP A 97 -4.14 3.54 10.68
N ARG A 98 -4.46 2.39 11.28
CA ARG A 98 -4.66 2.28 12.74
C ARG A 98 -3.62 1.43 13.46
N ASN A 99 -2.54 1.03 12.79
CA ASN A 99 -1.41 0.40 13.47
C ASN A 99 -0.61 1.45 14.27
N PRO A 100 -0.03 1.11 15.42
CA PRO A 100 0.86 2.00 16.15
C PRO A 100 2.11 2.37 15.35
N ILE A 101 2.66 1.42 14.59
CA ILE A 101 3.67 1.65 13.56
C ILE A 101 2.97 1.47 12.22
N ARG A 102 2.76 2.57 11.52
CA ARG A 102 1.86 2.62 10.35
C ARG A 102 2.51 2.18 9.06
N LYS A 103 3.79 2.51 8.85
CA LYS A 103 4.55 2.13 7.67
C LYS A 103 4.92 0.65 7.74
N VAL A 104 4.63 -0.11 6.67
CA VAL A 104 4.88 -1.55 6.61
C VAL A 104 6.06 -1.87 5.70
N LEU A 105 6.07 -1.36 4.48
CA LEU A 105 7.17 -1.54 3.54
C LEU A 105 7.19 -0.48 2.43
N GLU A 106 8.35 -0.35 1.81
CA GLU A 106 8.56 0.37 0.55
C GLU A 106 9.18 -0.59 -0.46
N TYR A 107 8.59 -0.69 -1.64
CA TYR A 107 9.05 -1.55 -2.71
C TYR A 107 9.43 -0.73 -3.93
N PHE A 108 10.60 -0.99 -4.48
CA PHE A 108 11.17 -0.29 -5.63
C PHE A 108 11.44 -1.32 -6.74
N PRO A 109 10.52 -1.52 -7.68
CA PRO A 109 10.73 -2.42 -8.80
C PRO A 109 11.63 -1.77 -9.85
N ALA A 110 12.62 -2.51 -10.37
CA ALA A 110 13.34 -2.09 -11.57
C ALA A 110 12.56 -2.56 -12.81
N GLY A 111 11.50 -1.83 -13.15
CA GLY A 111 10.58 -2.19 -14.23
C GLY A 111 11.27 -2.34 -15.58
N GLU A 112 12.29 -1.52 -15.87
CA GLU A 112 13.12 -1.62 -17.07
C GLU A 112 13.94 -2.94 -17.16
N ARG A 113 14.04 -3.69 -16.05
CA ARG A 113 14.68 -5.01 -15.96
C ARG A 113 13.69 -6.15 -15.81
N GLY A 114 12.40 -5.88 -16.10
CA GLY A 114 11.35 -6.89 -16.11
C GLY A 114 10.74 -7.20 -14.75
N THR A 115 11.09 -6.46 -13.69
CA THR A 115 10.42 -6.60 -12.39
C THR A 115 9.07 -5.92 -12.44
N LEU A 116 8.01 -6.66 -12.11
CA LEU A 116 6.65 -6.14 -12.11
C LEU A 116 6.35 -5.36 -10.82
N PRO A 117 5.43 -4.38 -10.88
CA PRO A 117 5.00 -3.61 -9.74
C PRO A 117 4.01 -4.39 -8.86
N SER A 118 4.44 -5.56 -8.43
CA SER A 118 3.65 -6.42 -7.54
C SER A 118 4.49 -6.99 -6.43
N VAL A 119 3.92 -7.01 -5.22
CA VAL A 119 4.54 -7.58 -4.03
C VAL A 119 3.49 -8.25 -3.16
N SER A 120 3.79 -9.44 -2.64
CA SER A 120 2.97 -10.09 -1.63
C SER A 120 3.82 -10.36 -0.39
N PHE A 121 3.23 -10.17 0.77
CA PHE A 121 3.90 -10.31 2.06
C PHE A 121 2.88 -10.60 3.16
N ARG A 122 3.34 -10.74 4.41
CA ARG A 122 2.51 -10.81 5.61
C ARG A 122 2.94 -9.73 6.59
N PHE A 123 1.99 -9.22 7.35
CA PHE A 123 2.25 -8.18 8.34
C PHE A 123 1.39 -8.37 9.59
N LYS A 124 1.74 -7.63 10.65
CA LYS A 124 1.07 -7.60 11.94
C LYS A 124 0.02 -6.50 11.96
N LEU A 125 -1.21 -6.84 12.29
CA LEU A 125 -2.33 -5.92 12.36
C LEU A 125 -2.80 -5.75 13.82
N GLN A 126 -2.80 -4.50 14.30
CA GLN A 126 -3.18 -4.22 15.69
C GLN A 126 -4.69 -4.18 15.91
N GLN A 127 -5.44 -3.74 14.93
CA GLN A 127 -6.92 -3.63 14.97
C GLN A 127 -7.48 -3.49 13.56
N ALA A 128 -8.79 -3.63 13.42
CA ALA A 128 -9.50 -3.39 12.15
C ALA A 128 -9.07 -2.07 11.49
N SER A 129 -8.62 -2.12 10.25
CA SER A 129 -7.98 -0.96 9.62
C SER A 129 -8.01 -1.01 8.10
N PRO A 130 -8.09 0.13 7.42
CA PRO A 130 -7.64 0.24 6.03
C PRO A 130 -6.15 -0.11 5.93
N VAL A 131 -5.82 -0.98 4.96
CA VAL A 131 -4.46 -1.26 4.49
C VAL A 131 -4.33 -0.62 3.12
N ARG A 132 -3.36 0.27 2.97
CA ARG A 132 -3.20 1.09 1.77
C ARG A 132 -1.90 0.81 1.06
N ALA A 133 -1.94 0.93 -0.26
CA ALA A 133 -0.76 1.05 -1.09
C ALA A 133 -0.80 2.39 -1.82
N ALA A 134 0.28 3.15 -1.74
CA ALA A 134 0.50 4.35 -2.52
C ALA A 134 1.64 4.08 -3.52
N VAL A 135 1.36 4.29 -4.80
CA VAL A 135 2.27 4.05 -5.91
C VAL A 135 2.71 5.38 -6.49
N LYS A 136 4.01 5.66 -6.42
CA LYS A 136 4.59 6.87 -6.99
C LYS A 136 5.02 6.62 -8.43
N THR A 137 4.59 7.48 -9.32
CA THR A 137 4.99 7.48 -10.72
C THR A 137 5.98 8.61 -11.03
N ARG A 138 6.71 8.53 -12.15
CA ARG A 138 7.78 9.47 -12.52
C ARG A 138 7.32 10.92 -12.69
N ASP A 139 6.05 11.13 -12.95
CA ASP A 139 5.43 12.46 -12.99
C ASP A 139 5.19 13.08 -11.61
N GLY A 140 5.55 12.35 -10.54
CA GLY A 140 5.45 12.79 -9.17
C GLY A 140 4.09 12.58 -8.53
N VAL A 141 3.14 11.95 -9.22
CA VAL A 141 1.80 11.66 -8.69
C VAL A 141 1.82 10.40 -7.83
N TRP A 142 1.07 10.42 -6.73
CA TRP A 142 0.79 9.25 -5.93
C TRP A 142 -0.60 8.68 -6.26
N HIS A 143 -0.65 7.45 -6.75
CA HIS A 143 -1.88 6.68 -6.98
C HIS A 143 -2.13 5.79 -5.77
N VAL A 144 -3.30 5.90 -5.14
CA VAL A 144 -3.59 5.22 -3.87
C VAL A 144 -4.76 4.25 -4.05
N GLY A 145 -4.52 3.02 -3.63
CA GLY A 145 -5.55 1.99 -3.47
C GLY A 145 -5.52 1.41 -2.05
N GLY A 146 -6.49 0.57 -1.73
CA GLY A 146 -6.53 -0.05 -0.40
C GLY A 146 -7.61 -1.10 -0.26
N THR A 147 -7.60 -1.76 0.88
CA THR A 147 -8.63 -2.70 1.34
C THR A 147 -8.85 -2.54 2.84
N LEU A 148 -10.07 -2.84 3.31
CA LEU A 148 -10.35 -2.91 4.73
C LEU A 148 -10.10 -4.33 5.22
N VAL A 149 -9.32 -4.48 6.27
CA VAL A 149 -9.08 -5.76 6.94
C VAL A 149 -9.57 -5.65 8.37
N ASP A 150 -10.49 -6.52 8.76
CA ASP A 150 -10.93 -6.66 10.13
C ASP A 150 -10.02 -7.63 10.90
N SER A 151 -9.93 -7.50 12.23
CA SER A 151 -9.05 -8.31 13.08
C SER A 151 -9.50 -8.29 14.52
N ALA A 152 -9.31 -9.40 15.22
CA ALA A 152 -9.43 -9.46 16.66
C ALA A 152 -8.35 -8.63 17.39
N GLY A 153 -7.29 -8.24 16.67
CA GLY A 153 -6.28 -7.32 17.17
C GLY A 153 -5.07 -7.95 17.86
N GLY A 154 -4.18 -7.07 18.34
CA GLY A 154 -3.03 -7.48 19.18
C GLY A 154 -1.77 -7.88 18.41
N GLY A 155 -1.76 -7.86 17.06
CA GLY A 155 -0.64 -8.38 16.27
C GLY A 155 0.70 -7.65 16.48
N CYS A 156 0.67 -6.36 16.83
CA CYS A 156 1.89 -5.57 17.00
C CYS A 156 2.49 -5.61 18.40
N THR A 157 1.71 -5.99 19.42
CA THR A 157 2.09 -5.90 20.83
C THR A 157 2.45 -7.24 21.49
N VAL A 158 2.45 -8.32 20.70
CA VAL A 158 2.77 -9.68 21.12
C VAL A 158 4.13 -10.10 20.56
N ALA A 159 4.92 -10.80 21.37
CA ALA A 159 6.19 -11.38 20.93
C ALA A 159 5.95 -12.51 19.92
N GLY A 160 6.81 -12.59 18.89
CA GLY A 160 6.82 -13.69 17.93
C GLY A 160 7.13 -15.05 18.56
N GLU A 161 6.75 -16.13 17.88
CA GLU A 161 6.97 -17.51 18.38
C GLU A 161 8.45 -17.82 18.55
N THR A 162 9.30 -17.41 17.58
CA THR A 162 10.75 -17.65 17.67
C THR A 162 11.41 -16.90 18.82
N ARG A 163 10.82 -15.79 19.27
CA ARG A 163 11.27 -15.08 20.48
C ARG A 163 10.93 -15.85 21.73
N LYS A 164 9.73 -16.42 21.82
CA LYS A 164 9.26 -17.18 22.99
C LYS A 164 10.10 -18.43 23.22
N ASP A 165 10.48 -19.14 22.16
CA ASP A 165 11.26 -20.38 22.24
C ASP A 165 12.79 -20.17 22.09
N GLY A 166 13.24 -18.96 21.79
CA GLY A 166 14.65 -18.60 21.59
C GLY A 166 15.27 -19.13 20.30
N SER A 167 14.49 -19.72 19.40
CA SER A 167 15.01 -20.34 18.16
C SER A 167 15.51 -19.32 17.13
N TRP A 168 15.06 -18.06 17.20
CA TRP A 168 15.45 -16.99 16.28
C TRP A 168 16.96 -16.83 16.11
N SER A 169 17.74 -16.98 17.18
CA SER A 169 19.19 -16.78 17.16
C SER A 169 19.97 -17.84 16.39
N LYS A 170 19.37 -19.03 16.23
CA LYS A 170 20.01 -20.17 15.54
C LYS A 170 19.95 -20.07 14.02
N SER A 171 18.94 -19.36 13.50
CA SER A 171 18.68 -19.26 12.06
C SER A 171 18.64 -17.82 11.54
N LEU A 172 19.07 -16.86 12.39
CA LEU A 172 19.03 -15.43 12.02
C LEU A 172 19.72 -15.17 10.68
N GLY A 173 19.01 -14.52 9.76
CA GLY A 173 19.52 -14.13 8.46
C GLY A 173 19.59 -15.28 7.43
N GLU A 174 19.18 -16.50 7.77
CA GLU A 174 19.08 -17.59 6.79
C GLU A 174 18.06 -17.23 5.71
N VAL A 175 18.46 -17.44 4.45
CA VAL A 175 17.66 -17.10 3.27
C VAL A 175 17.25 -18.35 2.52
N SER A 176 15.98 -18.49 2.21
CA SER A 176 15.44 -19.45 1.26
C SER A 176 14.75 -18.69 0.13
N ALA A 177 15.20 -18.85 -1.10
CA ALA A 177 14.66 -18.16 -2.25
C ALA A 177 14.52 -19.08 -3.45
N LYS A 178 13.34 -19.11 -4.06
CA LYS A 178 13.05 -19.95 -5.22
C LYS A 178 12.22 -19.20 -6.25
N LEU A 179 12.57 -19.42 -7.51
CA LEU A 179 11.85 -18.89 -8.66
C LEU A 179 10.90 -19.95 -9.21
N TYR A 180 9.64 -19.57 -9.43
CA TYR A 180 8.58 -20.43 -9.96
C TYR A 180 8.06 -19.86 -11.28
N PRO A 181 7.70 -20.70 -12.25
CA PRO A 181 6.90 -20.28 -13.39
C PRO A 181 5.57 -19.67 -12.90
N ARG A 182 5.12 -18.61 -13.55
CA ARG A 182 3.80 -18.02 -13.31
C ARG A 182 2.98 -18.06 -14.58
N SER A 183 1.81 -18.70 -14.52
CA SER A 183 0.82 -18.57 -15.59
C SER A 183 0.24 -17.16 -15.54
N VAL A 184 0.34 -16.40 -16.62
CA VAL A 184 -0.35 -15.13 -16.79
C VAL A 184 -1.75 -15.46 -17.30
N ALA A 185 -2.79 -15.05 -16.57
CA ALA A 185 -4.16 -15.21 -17.03
C ALA A 185 -4.34 -14.43 -18.34
N PRO A 186 -5.02 -14.98 -19.36
CA PRO A 186 -5.34 -14.25 -20.58
C PRO A 186 -6.12 -12.98 -20.23
N GLY A 187 -5.62 -11.80 -20.64
CA GLY A 187 -6.30 -10.52 -20.41
C GLY A 187 -5.55 -9.49 -19.55
N ALA A 188 -4.41 -9.80 -18.97
CA ALA A 188 -3.55 -8.83 -18.31
C ALA A 188 -2.56 -8.24 -19.32
N GLY A 189 -2.95 -7.15 -20.00
CA GLY A 189 -2.13 -6.33 -20.91
C GLY A 189 -1.35 -7.11 -21.97
N ASP A 190 -1.16 -6.57 -23.17
CA ASP A 190 -0.40 -7.12 -24.29
C ASP A 190 1.08 -7.47 -23.96
N ALA A 191 1.30 -8.39 -23.04
CA ALA A 191 2.52 -9.17 -23.01
C ALA A 191 2.34 -10.29 -24.02
N GLY A 192 3.02 -10.19 -25.17
CA GLY A 192 2.91 -11.10 -26.29
C GLY A 192 2.85 -12.55 -25.86
N ALA A 193 1.95 -13.32 -26.44
CA ALA A 193 1.79 -14.74 -26.20
C ALA A 193 3.16 -15.43 -26.29
N GLY A 194 3.68 -15.91 -25.12
CA GLY A 194 4.97 -16.60 -25.04
C GLY A 194 5.91 -16.13 -23.94
N ALA A 195 5.67 -15.02 -23.26
CA ALA A 195 6.54 -14.58 -22.15
C ALA A 195 6.35 -15.47 -20.93
N ALA A 196 7.37 -16.21 -20.54
CA ALA A 196 7.38 -17.04 -19.34
C ALA A 196 7.51 -16.16 -18.09
N ALA A 197 6.37 -15.61 -17.62
CA ALA A 197 6.36 -14.87 -16.35
C ALA A 197 6.84 -15.75 -15.20
N SER A 198 7.49 -15.16 -14.23
CA SER A 198 7.97 -15.89 -13.07
C SER A 198 7.68 -15.17 -11.77
N ARG A 199 7.62 -15.94 -10.68
CA ARG A 199 7.44 -15.46 -9.31
C ARG A 199 8.61 -15.91 -8.45
N LEU A 200 9.32 -14.96 -7.88
CA LEU A 200 10.30 -15.21 -6.83
C LEU A 200 9.56 -15.28 -5.49
N ARG A 201 9.74 -16.38 -4.76
CA ARG A 201 9.37 -16.49 -3.36
C ARG A 201 10.63 -16.45 -2.52
N LEU A 202 10.71 -15.48 -1.63
CA LEU A 202 11.83 -15.22 -0.74
C LEU A 202 11.38 -15.34 0.70
N ARG A 203 12.07 -16.13 1.51
CA ARG A 203 11.93 -16.20 2.96
C ARG A 203 13.25 -15.81 3.61
N VAL A 204 13.18 -14.99 4.65
CA VAL A 204 14.32 -14.66 5.51
C VAL A 204 13.97 -15.03 6.94
N MET A 205 14.86 -15.72 7.62
CA MET A 205 14.66 -16.04 9.04
C MET A 205 15.02 -14.83 9.90
N HIS A 206 14.01 -14.20 10.50
CA HIS A 206 14.17 -13.00 11.32
C HIS A 206 12.98 -12.79 12.25
N PRO A 207 13.16 -12.43 13.53
CA PRO A 207 12.03 -12.29 14.47
C PRO A 207 11.12 -11.10 14.17
N MET A 208 11.58 -10.09 13.46
CA MET A 208 10.78 -8.90 13.09
C MET A 208 10.04 -8.29 14.28
N ASP A 209 10.76 -8.04 15.37
CA ASP A 209 10.17 -7.49 16.60
C ASP A 209 9.79 -6.03 16.41
N THR A 210 8.59 -5.66 16.88
CA THR A 210 8.06 -4.30 16.75
C THR A 210 8.63 -3.31 17.78
N GLY A 211 9.22 -3.80 18.88
CA GLY A 211 9.57 -2.96 20.02
C GLY A 211 8.39 -2.62 20.93
N LEU A 212 7.19 -3.14 20.64
CA LEU A 212 5.96 -2.87 21.41
C LEU A 212 5.59 -4.00 22.36
N ALA A 213 6.19 -5.18 22.19
CA ALA A 213 6.09 -6.27 23.17
C ALA A 213 7.01 -5.96 24.36
N GLY A 214 6.49 -6.10 25.58
CA GLY A 214 7.20 -5.71 26.80
C GLY A 214 8.59 -6.34 26.91
N GLY A 215 9.63 -5.51 27.09
CA GLY A 215 11.03 -5.93 27.29
C GLY A 215 11.77 -6.38 26.02
N ILE A 216 11.14 -6.35 24.84
CA ILE A 216 11.75 -6.72 23.57
C ILE A 216 11.97 -5.47 22.71
N PRO A 217 13.22 -5.06 22.43
CA PRO A 217 13.49 -3.92 21.57
C PRO A 217 13.09 -4.19 20.12
N ALA A 218 12.88 -3.13 19.33
CA ALA A 218 12.65 -3.25 17.90
C ALA A 218 13.85 -3.92 17.21
N PHE A 219 13.58 -5.00 16.51
CA PHE A 219 14.60 -5.74 15.76
C PHE A 219 13.99 -6.28 14.49
N PHE A 220 14.33 -5.70 13.33
CA PHE A 220 13.67 -5.95 12.07
C PHE A 220 14.61 -5.78 10.87
N ILE A 221 14.30 -6.48 9.78
CA ILE A 221 14.96 -6.29 8.49
C ILE A 221 14.61 -4.90 7.99
N ASN A 222 15.62 -4.05 7.76
CA ASN A 222 15.39 -2.71 7.26
C ASN A 222 15.56 -2.58 5.74
N ARG A 223 16.38 -3.46 5.11
CA ARG A 223 16.61 -3.40 3.66
C ARG A 223 16.95 -4.76 3.07
N LEU A 224 16.36 -5.06 1.92
CA LEU A 224 16.70 -6.17 1.04
C LEU A 224 16.86 -5.66 -0.39
N SER A 225 17.86 -6.16 -1.11
CA SER A 225 18.12 -5.87 -2.53
C SER A 225 18.40 -7.17 -3.26
N LEU A 226 17.67 -7.43 -4.33
CA LEU A 226 17.93 -8.53 -5.24
C LEU A 226 18.77 -8.01 -6.41
N ARG A 227 19.87 -8.69 -6.68
CA ARG A 227 20.81 -8.32 -7.75
C ARG A 227 21.04 -9.45 -8.73
N ASP A 228 21.30 -9.07 -9.97
CA ASP A 228 21.71 -10.01 -11.02
C ASP A 228 23.22 -10.34 -10.93
N ALA A 229 23.71 -11.20 -11.85
CA ALA A 229 25.10 -11.61 -11.92
C ALA A 229 26.09 -10.45 -12.19
N GLN A 230 25.61 -9.32 -12.72
CA GLN A 230 26.37 -8.10 -12.96
C GLN A 230 26.30 -7.11 -11.79
N GLY A 231 25.65 -7.49 -10.69
CA GLY A 231 25.47 -6.65 -9.50
C GLY A 231 24.38 -5.57 -9.65
N ARG A 232 23.63 -5.54 -10.76
CA ARG A 232 22.56 -4.56 -11.00
C ARG A 232 21.36 -4.91 -10.14
N GLU A 233 20.78 -3.91 -9.49
CA GLU A 233 19.58 -4.08 -8.66
C GLU A 233 18.36 -4.35 -9.54
N LEU A 234 17.69 -5.48 -9.30
CA LEU A 234 16.42 -5.85 -9.94
C LEU A 234 15.23 -5.34 -9.14
N LEU A 235 15.36 -5.34 -7.84
CA LEU A 235 14.38 -4.78 -6.91
C LEU A 235 15.06 -4.42 -5.59
N ARG A 236 14.44 -3.49 -4.88
CA ARG A 236 14.76 -3.15 -3.50
C ARG A 236 13.49 -3.12 -2.67
N LEU A 237 13.60 -3.61 -1.45
CA LEU A 237 12.56 -3.58 -0.44
C LEU A 237 13.13 -2.96 0.84
N ASN A 238 12.50 -1.92 1.37
CA ASN A 238 12.69 -1.50 2.74
C ASN A 238 11.51 -2.05 3.53
N ALA A 239 11.78 -2.80 4.58
CA ALA A 239 10.77 -3.34 5.48
C ALA A 239 10.81 -2.59 6.82
N TYR A 240 9.72 -2.64 7.53
CA TYR A 240 9.55 -2.01 8.84
C TYR A 240 8.99 -3.02 9.83
N GLU A 241 8.93 -2.66 11.08
CA GLU A 241 8.60 -3.50 12.23
C GLU A 241 7.27 -4.28 12.09
N PRO A 242 6.21 -3.72 11.44
CA PRO A 242 4.96 -4.47 11.30
C PRO A 242 5.02 -5.68 10.38
N VAL A 243 6.08 -5.86 9.58
CA VAL A 243 6.22 -7.09 8.79
C VAL A 243 6.28 -8.29 9.72
N SER A 244 5.63 -9.39 9.34
CA SER A 244 5.55 -10.62 10.16
C SER A 244 6.90 -11.27 10.38
N GLU A 245 7.00 -12.04 11.45
CA GLU A 245 8.13 -12.92 11.76
C GLU A 245 8.46 -13.87 10.60
N ASN A 246 9.75 -14.15 10.40
CA ASN A 246 10.25 -15.00 9.31
C ASN A 246 9.63 -14.63 7.96
N PRO A 247 9.76 -13.36 7.54
CA PRO A 247 8.99 -12.80 6.44
C PRO A 247 9.14 -13.58 5.15
N ILE A 248 8.00 -13.76 4.49
CA ILE A 248 7.91 -14.33 3.16
C ILE A 248 7.44 -13.21 2.23
N PHE A 249 8.28 -12.89 1.26
CA PHE A 249 7.95 -11.97 0.18
C PHE A 249 7.78 -12.72 -1.13
N SER A 250 6.88 -12.25 -1.99
CA SER A 250 6.79 -12.71 -3.37
C SER A 250 6.84 -11.53 -4.31
N PHE A 251 7.65 -11.66 -5.37
CA PHE A 251 7.84 -10.65 -6.40
C PHE A 251 7.63 -11.29 -7.78
N ASP A 252 7.01 -10.55 -8.69
CA ASP A 252 6.74 -11.04 -10.02
C ASP A 252 7.68 -10.40 -11.05
N PHE A 253 8.04 -11.18 -12.06
CA PHE A 253 8.83 -10.76 -13.20
C PHE A 253 8.08 -11.07 -14.49
N ALA A 254 8.12 -10.14 -15.43
CA ALA A 254 7.57 -10.34 -16.77
C ALA A 254 8.29 -11.47 -17.52
N ASN A 255 9.60 -11.57 -17.29
CA ASN A 255 10.45 -12.66 -17.78
C ASN A 255 11.32 -13.16 -16.62
N PRO A 256 11.69 -14.46 -16.58
CA PRO A 256 12.61 -14.96 -15.59
C PRO A 256 13.93 -14.20 -15.67
N PRO A 257 14.43 -13.62 -14.57
CA PRO A 257 15.75 -13.01 -14.57
C PRO A 257 16.83 -14.06 -14.86
N ALA A 258 17.76 -13.71 -15.74
CA ALA A 258 18.79 -14.64 -16.20
C ALA A 258 19.98 -14.73 -15.22
N GLY A 259 20.59 -15.90 -15.15
CA GLY A 259 21.82 -16.13 -14.42
C GLY A 259 21.65 -16.27 -12.92
N LYS A 260 22.76 -16.10 -12.20
CA LYS A 260 22.79 -16.17 -10.72
C LYS A 260 22.20 -14.89 -10.14
N LEU A 261 21.26 -15.04 -9.22
CA LEU A 261 20.71 -13.93 -8.47
C LEU A 261 21.25 -13.97 -7.04
N GLN A 262 21.54 -12.79 -6.50
CA GLN A 262 22.01 -12.62 -5.14
C GLN A 262 21.07 -11.70 -4.36
N LEU A 263 20.63 -12.16 -3.20
CA LEU A 263 20.01 -11.31 -2.20
C LEU A 263 21.07 -10.73 -1.29
N VAL A 264 21.00 -9.43 -1.04
CA VAL A 264 21.81 -8.73 -0.03
C VAL A 264 20.88 -7.84 0.79
N GLY A 265 21.15 -7.72 2.08
CA GLY A 265 20.34 -6.89 2.96
C GLY A 265 20.98 -6.66 4.30
N THR A 266 20.25 -5.93 5.14
CA THR A 266 20.62 -5.62 6.53
C THR A 266 19.37 -5.59 7.40
N ASP A 267 19.58 -5.75 8.70
CA ASP A 267 18.60 -5.39 9.72
C ASP A 267 18.99 -4.07 10.42
N ASN A 268 18.15 -3.61 11.34
CA ASN A 268 18.37 -2.36 12.08
C ASN A 268 19.51 -2.43 13.10
N ASN A 269 20.03 -3.62 13.41
CA ASN A 269 21.22 -3.82 14.26
C ASN A 269 22.53 -3.93 13.42
N GLY A 270 22.43 -3.83 12.08
CA GLY A 270 23.58 -3.88 11.18
C GLY A 270 24.02 -5.30 10.79
N ASN A 271 23.27 -6.35 11.16
CA ASN A 271 23.57 -7.69 10.70
C ASN A 271 23.35 -7.79 9.18
N ARG A 272 24.27 -8.47 8.49
CA ARG A 272 24.18 -8.69 7.05
C ARG A 272 23.34 -9.93 6.74
N ILE A 273 22.48 -9.79 5.75
CA ILE A 273 21.64 -10.85 5.20
C ILE A 273 22.13 -11.11 3.77
N THR A 274 22.54 -12.34 3.48
CA THR A 274 22.98 -12.72 2.13
C THR A 274 22.40 -14.08 1.75
N GLY A 275 22.02 -14.23 0.49
CA GLY A 275 21.48 -15.50 -0.01
C GLY A 275 21.58 -15.60 -1.53
N ALA A 276 21.74 -16.80 -2.04
CA ALA A 276 21.62 -17.10 -3.44
C ALA A 276 20.19 -17.55 -3.76
N VAL A 277 19.66 -17.11 -4.91
CA VAL A 277 18.39 -17.62 -5.42
C VAL A 277 18.67 -18.84 -6.29
N THR A 278 18.16 -19.99 -5.88
CA THR A 278 18.19 -21.18 -6.71
C THR A 278 17.11 -21.05 -7.79
N GLY A 279 17.52 -20.89 -9.05
CA GLY A 279 16.60 -20.90 -10.18
C GLY A 279 15.98 -22.29 -10.34
N ALA A 280 14.66 -22.35 -10.50
CA ALA A 280 14.08 -23.48 -11.19
C ALA A 280 14.53 -23.36 -12.65
N VAL A 281 15.39 -24.26 -13.12
CA VAL A 281 15.56 -24.48 -14.56
C VAL A 281 14.17 -24.82 -15.07
N ILE A 282 13.57 -23.97 -15.87
CA ILE A 282 12.35 -24.32 -16.61
C ILE A 282 12.82 -25.37 -17.60
N GLY A 283 12.63 -26.65 -17.23
CA GLY A 283 12.78 -27.73 -18.18
C GLY A 283 11.76 -27.46 -19.29
N ALA A 284 12.23 -27.38 -20.52
CA ALA A 284 11.38 -27.48 -21.66
C ALA A 284 10.57 -28.78 -21.48
N VAL A 285 9.25 -28.68 -21.47
CA VAL A 285 8.38 -29.84 -21.63
C VAL A 285 8.55 -30.22 -23.09
N GLU A 286 9.24 -31.34 -23.35
CA GLU A 286 9.22 -32.02 -24.63
C GLU A 286 7.81 -32.54 -24.96
#